data_6a054b030ee0d2cd48b7dee74f62b5b5
#
_entry.id   6a054b030ee0d2cd48b7dee74f62b5b5
#
_cell.length_a   1.000
_cell.length_b   1.000
_cell.length_c   1.000
_cell.angle_alpha   90.00
_cell.angle_beta   90.00
_cell.angle_gamma   90.00
#
_symmetry.space_group_name_H-M   'P 1'
#
loop_
_entity.id
_entity.type
_entity.pdbx_description
1 polymer ?
#
loop_
_entity_poly.entity_id
_entity_poly.type
_entity_poly.pdbx_seq_one_letter_code
_entity_poly.pdbx_strand_id
1 'polypeptide(L)'
;GIIKLDVPEGCWHLSVFFERLSWNPYGDGFGRGAVTDLMHPQAVEEFIRLTHEEYRRRFPEHLGSTITATFTDEPPADTPGWSRLFRQEFHRRKGYDILPFLPLLWHDGGPLAGKARLDYDDVKGQLYEESFFGALERWSEGAGITSTGHLLLEETLPLHQRFMGDY
;
A
#
# COMPACT_ATOMS: atom_id res chain seq x y z
N GLY A 1 9.23 -24.52 10.51
CA GLY A 1 8.10 -25.32 10.99
C GLY A 1 7.74 -26.41 9.99
N ILE A 2 7.04 -27.43 10.43
CA ILE A 2 6.52 -28.52 9.60
C ILE A 2 5.02 -28.34 9.53
N ILE A 3 4.46 -28.26 8.33
CA ILE A 3 3.01 -28.29 8.10
C ILE A 3 2.67 -29.73 7.69
N LYS A 4 1.76 -30.37 8.45
CA LYS A 4 1.20 -31.66 8.08
C LYS A 4 -0.19 -31.42 7.50
N LEU A 5 -0.41 -31.93 6.30
CA LEU A 5 -1.70 -31.85 5.60
C LEU A 5 -2.21 -33.26 5.39
N ASP A 6 -3.46 -33.49 5.76
CA ASP A 6 -4.20 -34.70 5.43
C ASP A 6 -5.06 -34.38 4.21
N VAL A 7 -4.65 -34.91 3.06
CA VAL A 7 -5.31 -34.63 1.77
C VAL A 7 -5.87 -35.93 1.18
N PRO A 8 -7.05 -35.89 0.55
CA PRO A 8 -7.61 -37.03 -0.15
C PRO A 8 -6.69 -37.53 -1.28
N GLU A 9 -6.89 -38.75 -1.75
CA GLU A 9 -6.19 -39.27 -2.94
C GLU A 9 -6.44 -38.36 -4.15
N GLY A 10 -5.37 -38.08 -4.90
CA GLY A 10 -5.46 -37.25 -6.10
C GLY A 10 -4.20 -36.44 -6.38
N CYS A 11 -4.31 -35.54 -7.35
CA CYS A 11 -3.26 -34.56 -7.67
C CYS A 11 -3.69 -33.20 -7.13
N TRP A 12 -2.85 -32.58 -6.31
CA TRP A 12 -3.15 -31.37 -5.59
C TRP A 12 -2.16 -30.26 -5.91
N HIS A 13 -2.66 -29.02 -5.98
CA HIS A 13 -1.83 -27.83 -6.00
C HIS A 13 -1.84 -27.21 -4.60
N LEU A 14 -0.67 -27.15 -3.98
CA LEU A 14 -0.51 -26.51 -2.66
C LEU A 14 0.07 -25.11 -2.83
N SER A 15 -0.66 -24.11 -2.37
CA SER A 15 -0.17 -22.72 -2.29
C SER A 15 0.07 -22.36 -0.83
N VAL A 16 1.27 -21.89 -0.52
CA VAL A 16 1.64 -21.47 0.82
C VAL A 16 1.88 -19.97 0.82
N PHE A 17 1.15 -19.24 1.65
CA PHE A 17 1.28 -17.80 1.81
C PHE A 17 1.89 -17.50 3.17
N PHE A 18 2.81 -16.55 3.21
CA PHE A 18 3.40 -16.08 4.45
C PHE A 18 3.56 -14.56 4.41
N GLU A 19 3.31 -13.93 5.54
CA GLU A 19 3.57 -12.49 5.73
C GLU A 19 5.03 -12.29 6.11
N ARG A 20 5.66 -11.29 5.49
CA ARG A 20 7.00 -10.85 5.84
C ARG A 20 7.08 -9.32 5.76
N LEU A 21 8.06 -8.75 6.43
CA LEU A 21 8.39 -7.34 6.21
C LEU A 21 8.86 -7.15 4.76
N SER A 22 8.31 -6.16 4.10
CA SER A 22 8.80 -5.71 2.81
C SER A 22 10.15 -5.01 3.00
N TRP A 23 11.10 -5.34 2.15
CA TRP A 23 12.46 -4.83 2.23
C TRP A 23 12.70 -3.87 1.07
N ASN A 24 13.43 -2.78 1.31
CA ASN A 24 13.75 -1.81 0.27
C ASN A 24 14.41 -2.50 -0.94
N PRO A 25 13.78 -2.47 -2.13
CA PRO A 25 14.28 -3.16 -3.32
C PRO A 25 15.48 -2.44 -3.97
N TYR A 26 15.70 -1.17 -3.65
CA TYR A 26 16.73 -0.35 -4.29
C TYR A 26 18.12 -0.45 -3.64
N GLY A 27 18.28 -1.31 -2.63
CA GLY A 27 19.58 -1.68 -2.05
C GLY A 27 20.22 -0.57 -1.22
N ASP A 28 21.55 -0.60 -1.20
CA ASP A 28 22.37 0.15 -0.24
C ASP A 28 22.36 1.68 -0.39
N GLY A 29 21.94 2.21 -1.54
CA GLY A 29 21.92 3.66 -1.79
C GLY A 29 20.87 4.44 -0.99
N PHE A 30 19.81 3.76 -0.54
CA PHE A 30 18.68 4.37 0.20
C PHE A 30 18.54 3.84 1.63
N GLY A 31 19.56 3.14 2.13
CA GLY A 31 19.56 2.53 3.45
C GLY A 31 18.98 1.12 3.47
N ARG A 32 19.31 0.39 4.52
CA ARG A 32 18.79 -0.97 4.78
C ARG A 32 17.66 -0.88 5.79
N GLY A 33 16.50 -1.33 5.41
CA GLY A 33 15.36 -1.34 6.32
C GLY A 33 14.09 -1.86 5.68
N ALA A 34 13.09 -2.12 6.50
CA ALA A 34 11.77 -2.43 6.04
C ALA A 34 11.13 -1.19 5.43
N VAL A 35 10.34 -1.38 4.39
CA VAL A 35 9.54 -0.31 3.78
C VAL A 35 8.37 0.02 4.70
N THR A 36 8.01 1.29 4.80
CA THR A 36 6.83 1.75 5.53
C THR A 36 5.56 1.13 4.93
N ASP A 37 4.68 0.61 5.77
CA ASP A 37 3.36 0.14 5.34
C ASP A 37 2.46 1.34 5.06
N LEU A 38 2.36 1.72 3.78
CA LEU A 38 1.60 2.90 3.34
C LEU A 38 0.07 2.71 3.43
N MET A 39 -0.40 1.46 3.57
CA MET A 39 -1.81 1.16 3.82
C MET A 39 -2.19 1.23 5.30
N HIS A 40 -1.21 1.39 6.20
CA HIS A 40 -1.44 1.39 7.64
C HIS A 40 -1.36 2.81 8.21
N PRO A 41 -2.48 3.39 8.70
CA PRO A 41 -2.52 4.79 9.14
C PRO A 41 -1.43 5.14 10.17
N GLN A 42 -1.24 4.30 11.20
CA GLN A 42 -0.24 4.56 12.24
C GLN A 42 1.21 4.53 11.71
N ALA A 43 1.50 3.69 10.70
CA ALA A 43 2.82 3.67 10.09
C ALA A 43 3.07 4.94 9.27
N VAL A 44 2.05 5.45 8.60
CA VAL A 44 2.12 6.71 7.86
C VAL A 44 2.20 7.92 8.81
N GLU A 45 1.44 7.93 9.89
CA GLU A 45 1.55 8.98 10.93
C GLU A 45 2.97 9.06 11.48
N GLU A 46 3.59 7.91 11.76
CA GLU A 46 4.98 7.87 12.23
C GLU A 46 5.97 8.31 11.15
N PHE A 47 5.74 7.97 9.90
CA PHE A 47 6.52 8.48 8.76
C PHE A 47 6.44 10.01 8.68
N ILE A 48 5.24 10.59 8.76
CA ILE A 48 5.05 12.05 8.75
C ILE A 48 5.74 12.69 9.95
N ARG A 49 5.63 12.09 11.12
CA ARG A 49 6.28 12.58 12.35
C ARG A 49 7.81 12.63 12.21
N LEU A 50 8.40 11.60 11.61
CA LEU A 50 9.86 11.49 11.47
C LEU A 50 10.43 12.33 10.31
N THR A 51 9.60 12.73 9.37
CA THR A 51 10.02 13.47 8.17
C THR A 51 9.41 14.86 8.12
N HIS A 52 8.16 15.00 7.81
CA HIS A 52 7.45 16.25 7.55
C HIS A 52 7.39 17.18 8.79
N GLU A 53 7.10 16.59 9.96
CA GLU A 53 7.08 17.36 11.22
C GLU A 53 8.46 17.88 11.60
N GLU A 54 9.55 17.21 11.20
CA GLU A 54 10.91 17.73 11.42
C GLU A 54 11.18 18.99 10.58
N TYR A 55 10.65 19.08 9.36
CA TYR A 55 10.72 20.32 8.57
C TYR A 55 9.90 21.42 9.22
N ARG A 56 8.67 21.15 9.65
CA ARG A 56 7.83 22.13 10.34
C ARG A 56 8.47 22.63 11.63
N ARG A 57 9.10 21.76 12.38
CA ARG A 57 9.80 22.11 13.62
C ARG A 57 11.06 22.95 13.39
N ARG A 58 11.82 22.66 12.34
CA ARG A 58 13.12 23.30 12.06
C ARG A 58 13.00 24.58 11.25
N PHE A 59 12.02 24.67 10.39
CA PHE A 59 11.87 25.73 9.40
C PHE A 59 10.43 26.27 9.32
N PRO A 60 9.80 26.59 10.46
CA PRO A 60 8.39 26.99 10.47
C PRO A 60 8.13 28.26 9.65
N GLU A 61 9.07 29.21 9.62
CA GLU A 61 8.96 30.47 8.90
C GLU A 61 9.08 30.32 7.37
N HIS A 62 9.55 29.18 6.90
CA HIS A 62 9.70 28.90 5.47
C HIS A 62 8.48 28.19 4.87
N LEU A 63 7.62 27.59 5.69
CA LEU A 63 6.40 26.95 5.20
C LEU A 63 5.42 27.99 4.67
N GLY A 64 4.84 27.70 3.49
CA GLY A 64 3.95 28.62 2.79
C GLY A 64 4.66 29.80 2.09
N SER A 65 5.99 29.90 2.21
CA SER A 65 6.77 30.97 1.58
C SER A 65 7.87 30.41 0.67
N THR A 66 8.92 29.86 1.25
CA THR A 66 10.02 29.20 0.50
C THR A 66 9.72 27.74 0.23
N ILE A 67 9.16 27.04 1.22
CA ILE A 67 8.67 25.66 1.10
C ILE A 67 7.18 25.77 0.80
N THR A 68 6.81 25.60 -0.47
CA THR A 68 5.43 25.80 -0.93
C THR A 68 4.69 24.50 -1.20
N ALA A 69 5.42 23.38 -1.28
CA ALA A 69 4.84 22.06 -1.56
C ALA A 69 5.69 20.93 -0.98
N THR A 70 5.04 19.79 -0.76
CA THR A 70 5.69 18.48 -0.67
C THR A 70 5.60 17.80 -2.02
N PHE A 71 6.57 16.95 -2.34
CA PHE A 71 6.54 16.12 -3.53
C PHE A 71 6.79 14.66 -3.17
N THR A 72 5.86 13.79 -3.53
CA THR A 72 5.97 12.35 -3.39
C THR A 72 6.31 11.73 -4.75
N ASP A 73 7.45 11.06 -4.84
CA ASP A 73 7.90 10.46 -6.09
C ASP A 73 7.69 8.94 -6.07
N GLU A 74 6.73 8.47 -6.85
CA GLU A 74 6.44 7.07 -7.12
C GLU A 74 6.49 6.17 -5.86
N PRO A 75 5.64 6.39 -4.86
CA PRO A 75 5.67 5.57 -3.65
C PRO A 75 5.49 4.09 -4.02
N PRO A 76 6.27 3.17 -3.41
CA PRO A 76 6.28 1.78 -3.81
C PRO A 76 4.90 1.13 -3.58
N ALA A 77 4.35 0.55 -4.62
CA ALA A 77 3.13 -0.26 -4.58
C ALA A 77 3.48 -1.71 -4.86
N ASP A 78 3.80 -2.47 -3.81
CA ASP A 78 4.06 -3.90 -3.93
C ASP A 78 2.87 -4.62 -4.59
N THR A 79 3.16 -5.58 -5.46
CA THR A 79 2.13 -6.35 -6.15
C THR A 79 2.28 -7.83 -5.85
N PRO A 80 1.30 -8.44 -5.18
CA PRO A 80 0.26 -7.79 -4.39
C PRO A 80 0.82 -7.31 -3.05
N GLY A 81 0.55 -6.05 -2.68
CA GLY A 81 0.91 -5.52 -1.37
C GLY A 81 0.05 -6.14 -0.27
N TRP A 82 0.57 -6.20 0.94
CA TRP A 82 -0.15 -6.68 2.11
C TRP A 82 0.11 -5.80 3.33
N SER A 83 -0.93 -5.51 4.09
CA SER A 83 -0.88 -4.86 5.39
C SER A 83 -1.51 -5.75 6.44
N ARG A 84 -1.09 -5.61 7.69
CA ARG A 84 -1.70 -6.36 8.81
C ARG A 84 -3.19 -6.10 8.98
N LEU A 85 -3.66 -4.92 8.59
CA LEU A 85 -5.08 -4.58 8.64
C LEU A 85 -5.85 -5.00 7.39
N PHE A 86 -5.15 -5.41 6.31
CA PHE A 86 -5.75 -5.63 5.00
C PHE A 86 -6.92 -6.62 5.03
N ARG A 87 -6.75 -7.79 5.65
CA ARG A 87 -7.81 -8.80 5.73
C ARG A 87 -9.07 -8.26 6.39
N GLN A 88 -8.93 -7.54 7.50
CA GLN A 88 -10.06 -6.96 8.23
C GLN A 88 -10.76 -5.89 7.40
N GLU A 89 -10.01 -4.98 6.80
CA GLU A 89 -10.52 -3.93 5.96
C GLU A 89 -11.17 -4.48 4.68
N PHE A 90 -10.57 -5.49 4.08
CA PHE A 90 -11.15 -6.18 2.95
C PHE A 90 -12.52 -6.79 3.31
N HIS A 91 -12.57 -7.53 4.40
CA HIS A 91 -13.85 -8.12 4.86
C HIS A 91 -14.90 -7.04 5.13
N ARG A 92 -14.53 -5.95 5.77
CA ARG A 92 -15.42 -4.83 6.06
C ARG A 92 -16.00 -4.19 4.78
N ARG A 93 -15.17 -4.04 3.74
CA ARG A 93 -15.54 -3.34 2.49
C ARG A 93 -16.22 -4.25 1.49
N LYS A 94 -15.82 -5.51 1.41
CA LYS A 94 -16.30 -6.47 0.39
C LYS A 94 -17.27 -7.52 0.92
N GLY A 95 -17.38 -7.67 2.24
CA GLY A 95 -18.34 -8.60 2.87
C GLY A 95 -17.92 -10.07 2.84
N TYR A 96 -16.68 -10.40 2.43
CA TYR A 96 -16.15 -11.75 2.44
C TYR A 96 -14.66 -11.79 2.83
N ASP A 97 -14.18 -12.98 3.23
CA ASP A 97 -12.78 -13.15 3.58
C ASP A 97 -11.92 -13.40 2.32
N ILE A 98 -10.86 -12.62 2.15
CA ILE A 98 -9.95 -12.74 1.00
C ILE A 98 -9.05 -13.98 1.07
N LEU A 99 -8.76 -14.53 2.25
CA LEU A 99 -7.77 -15.61 2.40
C LEU A 99 -8.03 -16.83 1.52
N PRO A 100 -9.24 -17.36 1.39
CA PRO A 100 -9.53 -18.48 0.49
C PRO A 100 -9.31 -18.15 -0.99
N PHE A 101 -9.30 -16.87 -1.34
CA PHE A 101 -9.20 -16.38 -2.71
C PHE A 101 -7.78 -15.89 -3.06
N LEU A 102 -6.84 -15.84 -2.11
CA LEU A 102 -5.47 -15.43 -2.38
C LEU A 102 -4.82 -16.18 -3.54
N PRO A 103 -4.97 -17.52 -3.71
CA PRO A 103 -4.41 -18.21 -4.88
C PRO A 103 -4.86 -17.63 -6.22
N LEU A 104 -6.08 -17.08 -6.29
CA LEU A 104 -6.65 -16.51 -7.51
C LEU A 104 -6.02 -15.18 -7.93
N LEU A 105 -5.22 -14.56 -7.07
CA LEU A 105 -4.45 -13.37 -7.45
C LEU A 105 -3.36 -13.71 -8.47
N TRP A 106 -2.85 -14.94 -8.45
CA TRP A 106 -1.77 -15.43 -9.34
C TRP A 106 -2.22 -16.48 -10.34
N HIS A 107 -3.27 -17.24 -10.02
CA HIS A 107 -3.76 -18.33 -10.86
C HIS A 107 -5.05 -17.97 -11.56
N ASP A 108 -5.24 -18.49 -12.76
CA ASP A 108 -6.51 -18.33 -13.45
C ASP A 108 -7.60 -19.17 -12.73
N GLY A 109 -8.75 -18.59 -12.56
CA GLY A 109 -9.93 -19.17 -11.92
C GLY A 109 -11.22 -18.65 -12.56
N GLY A 110 -11.14 -18.17 -13.80
CA GLY A 110 -12.26 -17.66 -14.55
C GLY A 110 -12.85 -16.38 -13.90
N PRO A 111 -14.18 -16.18 -13.97
CA PRO A 111 -14.83 -14.97 -13.47
C PRO A 111 -14.58 -14.69 -11.97
N LEU A 112 -14.43 -15.75 -11.17
CA LEU A 112 -14.16 -15.63 -9.75
C LEU A 112 -12.78 -15.01 -9.47
N ALA A 113 -11.75 -15.39 -10.26
CA ALA A 113 -10.43 -14.78 -10.16
C ALA A 113 -10.46 -13.31 -10.56
N GLY A 114 -11.18 -12.97 -11.63
CA GLY A 114 -11.39 -11.58 -12.03
C GLY A 114 -11.99 -10.73 -10.91
N LYS A 115 -13.07 -11.23 -10.30
CA LYS A 115 -13.70 -10.54 -9.15
C LYS A 115 -12.73 -10.38 -7.97
N ALA A 116 -12.02 -11.45 -7.58
CA ALA A 116 -11.11 -11.41 -6.44
C ALA A 116 -9.98 -10.39 -6.65
N ARG A 117 -9.42 -10.32 -7.86
CA ARG A 117 -8.38 -9.35 -8.22
C ARG A 117 -8.90 -7.91 -8.19
N LEU A 118 -10.06 -7.64 -8.81
CA LEU A 118 -10.66 -6.32 -8.79
C LEU A 118 -10.97 -5.86 -7.36
N ASP A 119 -11.58 -6.71 -6.55
CA ASP A 119 -11.88 -6.38 -5.16
C ASP A 119 -10.62 -6.17 -4.32
N TYR A 120 -9.56 -6.94 -4.61
CA TYR A 120 -8.26 -6.80 -3.94
C TYR A 120 -7.59 -5.46 -4.28
N ASP A 121 -7.49 -5.14 -5.58
CA ASP A 121 -6.86 -3.91 -6.04
C ASP A 121 -7.67 -2.68 -5.60
N ASP A 122 -9.01 -2.74 -5.62
CA ASP A 122 -9.87 -1.67 -5.13
C ASP A 122 -9.68 -1.39 -3.62
N VAL A 123 -9.65 -2.43 -2.79
CA VAL A 123 -9.40 -2.23 -1.34
C VAL A 123 -7.99 -1.72 -1.10
N LYS A 124 -7.00 -2.21 -1.83
CA LYS A 124 -5.63 -1.72 -1.75
C LYS A 124 -5.55 -0.24 -2.10
N GLY A 125 -6.14 0.17 -3.23
CA GLY A 125 -6.18 1.56 -3.65
C GLY A 125 -6.82 2.47 -2.61
N GLN A 126 -7.99 2.10 -2.10
CA GLN A 126 -8.67 2.87 -1.05
C GLN A 126 -7.83 3.01 0.22
N LEU A 127 -7.11 1.96 0.63
CA LEU A 127 -6.23 2.04 1.81
C LEU A 127 -5.03 2.96 1.59
N TYR A 128 -4.44 2.96 0.38
CA TYR A 128 -3.39 3.91 0.01
C TYR A 128 -3.91 5.35 0.03
N GLU A 129 -5.04 5.59 -0.63
CA GLU A 129 -5.68 6.90 -0.67
C GLU A 129 -5.96 7.43 0.73
N GLU A 130 -6.67 6.66 1.56
CA GLU A 130 -7.07 7.09 2.90
C GLU A 130 -5.90 7.27 3.87
N SER A 131 -4.94 6.33 3.84
CA SER A 131 -3.85 6.28 4.82
C SER A 131 -2.66 7.12 4.43
N PHE A 132 -2.22 7.08 3.16
CA PHE A 132 -1.00 7.75 2.74
C PHE A 132 -1.28 9.11 2.12
N PHE A 133 -1.95 9.14 0.98
CA PHE A 133 -2.18 10.40 0.26
C PHE A 133 -3.04 11.38 1.06
N GLY A 134 -4.16 10.92 1.60
CA GLY A 134 -5.02 11.76 2.44
C GLY A 134 -4.35 12.24 3.72
N ALA A 135 -3.41 11.48 4.29
CA ALA A 135 -2.64 11.94 5.45
C ALA A 135 -1.63 13.02 5.07
N LEU A 136 -0.94 12.87 3.93
CA LEU A 136 -0.01 13.87 3.40
C LEU A 136 -0.74 15.16 3.01
N GLU A 137 -1.89 15.05 2.36
CA GLU A 137 -2.74 16.18 2.01
C GLU A 137 -3.15 16.97 3.26
N ARG A 138 -3.76 16.31 4.24
CA ARG A 138 -4.16 16.96 5.51
C ARG A 138 -3.00 17.63 6.24
N TRP A 139 -1.84 16.96 6.25
CA TRP A 139 -0.64 17.57 6.85
C TRP A 139 -0.19 18.82 6.08
N SER A 140 -0.15 18.74 4.76
CA SER A 140 0.27 19.86 3.90
C SER A 140 -0.68 21.05 4.02
N GLU A 141 -2.00 20.81 4.01
CA GLU A 141 -3.01 21.84 4.26
C GLU A 141 -2.80 22.52 5.62
N GLY A 142 -2.60 21.71 6.69
CA GLY A 142 -2.32 22.20 8.03
C GLY A 142 -0.99 22.95 8.16
N ALA A 143 -0.07 22.77 7.21
CA ALA A 143 1.19 23.50 7.10
C ALA A 143 1.12 24.69 6.14
N GLY A 144 -0.01 24.95 5.49
CA GLY A 144 -0.18 26.02 4.52
C GLY A 144 0.58 25.81 3.21
N ILE A 145 0.80 24.55 2.80
CA ILE A 145 1.51 24.19 1.57
C ILE A 145 0.69 23.18 0.77
N THR A 146 1.12 22.88 -0.46
CA THR A 146 0.44 21.95 -1.37
C THR A 146 1.08 20.55 -1.27
N SER A 147 0.26 19.50 -1.33
CA SER A 147 0.73 18.14 -1.59
C SER A 147 0.74 17.88 -3.09
N THR A 148 1.86 17.37 -3.60
CA THR A 148 2.04 17.03 -5.03
C THR A 148 2.83 15.73 -5.17
N GLY A 149 2.86 15.16 -6.36
CA GLY A 149 3.69 13.99 -6.63
C GLY A 149 3.33 13.26 -7.91
N HIS A 150 4.00 12.13 -8.10
CA HIS A 150 3.71 11.14 -9.13
C HIS A 150 3.24 9.84 -8.49
N LEU A 151 2.33 9.15 -9.18
CA LEU A 151 1.97 7.77 -8.87
C LEU A 151 2.88 6.80 -9.63
N LEU A 152 3.17 5.67 -9.02
CA LEU A 152 3.94 4.63 -9.69
C LEU A 152 3.17 4.10 -10.91
N LEU A 153 3.81 4.12 -12.09
CA LEU A 153 3.26 3.65 -13.36
C LEU A 153 1.99 4.40 -13.81
N GLU A 154 1.96 5.69 -13.59
CA GLU A 154 0.83 6.57 -13.93
C GLU A 154 0.55 6.73 -15.44
N GLU A 155 1.45 6.25 -16.31
CA GLU A 155 1.33 6.41 -17.77
C GLU A 155 0.15 5.62 -18.36
N THR A 156 -0.37 4.63 -17.66
CA THR A 156 -1.49 3.83 -18.14
C THR A 156 -2.57 3.66 -17.10
N LEU A 157 -3.80 4.00 -17.45
CA LEU A 157 -4.95 3.91 -16.56
C LEU A 157 -5.15 2.52 -15.90
N PRO A 158 -4.99 1.38 -16.60
CA PRO A 158 -5.11 0.07 -15.96
C PRO A 158 -4.07 -0.21 -14.87
N LEU A 159 -2.85 0.32 -15.04
CA LEU A 159 -1.80 0.20 -14.02
C LEU A 159 -2.07 1.14 -12.85
N HIS A 160 -2.55 2.34 -13.12
CA HIS A 160 -2.97 3.32 -12.15
C HIS A 160 -4.01 2.72 -11.16
N GLN A 161 -5.10 2.20 -11.68
CA GLN A 161 -6.14 1.56 -10.86
C GLN A 161 -5.64 0.35 -10.08
N ARG A 162 -4.72 -0.42 -10.67
CA ARG A 162 -4.17 -1.63 -10.04
C ARG A 162 -3.22 -1.33 -8.89
N PHE A 163 -2.46 -0.26 -8.97
CA PHE A 163 -1.39 0.01 -8.01
C PHE A 163 -1.82 0.96 -6.89
N MET A 164 -2.59 2.00 -7.19
CA MET A 164 -2.75 3.10 -6.24
C MET A 164 -4.18 3.64 -6.10
N GLY A 165 -5.12 3.17 -6.92
CA GLY A 165 -6.42 3.83 -6.98
C GLY A 165 -6.36 5.18 -7.67
N ASP A 166 -7.37 6.00 -7.42
CA ASP A 166 -7.47 7.35 -7.99
C ASP A 166 -6.90 8.39 -7.02
N TYR A 167 -6.36 9.45 -7.57
CA TYR A 167 -5.74 10.55 -6.82
C TYR A 167 -6.78 11.62 -6.53
#